data_889e10d3b25c1f1e1e5e1b068ae76517
#
_entry.id   889e10d3b25c1f1e1e5e1b068ae76517
#
_cell.length_a   1.000
_cell.length_b   1.000
_cell.length_c   1.000
_cell.angle_alpha   90.00
_cell.angle_beta   90.00
_cell.angle_gamma   90.00
#
_symmetry.space_group_name_H-M   'P 1'
#
loop_
_entity.id
_entity.type
_entity.pdbx_description
1 polymer ?
#
loop_
_entity_poly.entity_id
_entity_poly.type
_entity_poly.pdbx_seq_one_letter_code
_entity_poly.pdbx_strand_id
1 'polypeptide(L)'
;MIAISDAVILMAGSGSRLRGSDETFLKPFVPVLGRPLICYTIDALIHAGIKKASFIVGYQSARMIEAVKQLIPSKIEPCFIENRDWQKQNGVSLLTAASQVTSPFLLTMSDHLFDQSIVELLVRDVVLDQLNVAIDRKLDSIFDVDDAMKVQTRSGQILKIGKDLPVYDAIDTGLFICPPDIFDYLERAKRGGDCSLADGVRSMASEGKARAVDIGNAWWQDIDTPEMLARAETQLRSRLTRDNIVIANTRSDRGNRAENQARRGNNRPKMQDPLSPIE
;
A
#
# COMPACT_ATOMS: atom_id res chain seq x y z
N MET A 1 -4.61 -12.06 18.22
CA MET A 1 -3.91 -11.07 17.40
C MET A 1 -4.82 -9.87 17.22
N ILE A 2 -4.34 -8.66 17.52
CA ILE A 2 -5.09 -7.43 17.22
C ILE A 2 -5.01 -7.27 15.70
N ALA A 3 -6.15 -7.29 15.02
CA ALA A 3 -6.20 -7.07 13.58
C ALA A 3 -6.16 -5.56 13.31
N ILE A 4 -5.34 -5.11 12.38
CA ILE A 4 -5.40 -3.74 11.85
C ILE A 4 -6.67 -3.65 11.01
N SER A 5 -7.66 -2.90 11.49
CA SER A 5 -8.98 -2.74 10.85
C SER A 5 -9.21 -1.36 10.25
N ASP A 6 -8.38 -0.40 10.62
CA ASP A 6 -8.52 1.00 10.29
C ASP A 6 -7.40 1.44 9.34
N ALA A 7 -7.74 2.33 8.40
CA ALA A 7 -6.78 2.98 7.52
C ALA A 7 -7.01 4.50 7.48
N VAL A 8 -5.94 5.24 7.23
CA VAL A 8 -5.96 6.67 6.89
C VAL A 8 -5.33 6.84 5.51
N ILE A 9 -6.03 7.54 4.61
CA ILE A 9 -5.57 7.83 3.26
C ILE A 9 -5.41 9.35 3.12
N LEU A 10 -4.18 9.81 2.94
CA LEU A 10 -3.90 11.22 2.70
C LEU A 10 -4.16 11.56 1.24
N MET A 11 -5.11 12.46 0.99
CA MET A 11 -5.51 12.91 -0.34
C MET A 11 -5.90 14.39 -0.39
N ALA A 12 -5.33 15.18 0.52
CA ALA A 12 -5.69 16.59 0.65
C ALA A 12 -5.00 17.52 -0.36
N GLY A 13 -3.90 17.06 -0.99
CA GLY A 13 -3.08 17.87 -1.90
C GLY A 13 -3.74 18.15 -3.26
N SER A 14 -3.30 19.21 -3.94
CA SER A 14 -3.84 19.63 -5.25
C SER A 14 -3.31 18.83 -6.44
N GLY A 15 -2.22 18.02 -6.28
CA GLY A 15 -1.59 17.31 -7.38
C GLY A 15 -1.05 18.18 -8.50
N SER A 16 -0.52 19.36 -8.18
CA SER A 16 -0.19 20.45 -9.12
C SER A 16 0.78 20.03 -10.23
N ARG A 17 1.73 19.14 -9.96
CA ARG A 17 2.71 18.65 -10.96
C ARG A 17 2.06 17.85 -12.09
N LEU A 18 1.04 17.06 -11.77
CA LEU A 18 0.30 16.24 -12.73
C LEU A 18 -0.90 16.97 -13.34
N ARG A 19 -1.52 17.86 -12.58
CA ARG A 19 -2.70 18.63 -12.96
C ARG A 19 -2.43 19.62 -14.10
N GLY A 20 -1.24 20.26 -14.11
CA GLY A 20 -0.97 21.37 -15.00
C GLY A 20 -1.95 22.54 -14.75
N SER A 21 -2.61 23.00 -15.81
CA SER A 21 -3.61 24.11 -15.76
C SER A 21 -5.06 23.64 -15.59
N ASP A 22 -5.32 22.34 -15.50
CA ASP A 22 -6.69 21.81 -15.33
C ASP A 22 -7.16 21.95 -13.88
N GLU A 23 -8.00 22.96 -13.64
CA GLU A 23 -8.58 23.20 -12.32
C GLU A 23 -9.64 22.16 -11.92
N THR A 24 -10.13 21.36 -12.87
CA THR A 24 -11.09 20.29 -12.57
C THR A 24 -10.42 18.98 -12.19
N PHE A 25 -9.12 18.92 -12.29
CA PHE A 25 -8.32 17.73 -12.03
C PHE A 25 -8.33 17.33 -10.55
N LEU A 26 -8.55 16.05 -10.31
CA LEU A 26 -8.44 15.43 -9.00
C LEU A 26 -7.45 14.25 -9.10
N LYS A 27 -6.25 14.40 -8.53
CA LYS A 27 -5.14 13.44 -8.64
C LYS A 27 -5.53 11.98 -8.35
N PRO A 28 -6.33 11.66 -7.31
CA PRO A 28 -6.75 10.28 -7.03
C PRO A 28 -7.60 9.63 -8.13
N PHE A 29 -8.13 10.42 -9.08
CA PHE A 29 -8.94 9.95 -10.20
C PHE A 29 -8.19 9.83 -11.52
N VAL A 30 -6.88 10.09 -11.52
CA VAL A 30 -6.04 9.83 -12.71
C VAL A 30 -6.25 8.40 -13.17
N PRO A 31 -6.59 8.19 -14.45
CA PRO A 31 -6.78 6.84 -14.96
C PRO A 31 -5.44 6.14 -15.11
N VAL A 32 -5.29 5.00 -14.45
CA VAL A 32 -4.20 4.04 -14.62
C VAL A 32 -4.78 2.81 -15.28
N LEU A 33 -4.36 2.50 -16.49
CA LEU A 33 -4.97 1.45 -17.33
C LEU A 33 -6.51 1.55 -17.41
N GLY A 34 -7.03 2.79 -17.48
CA GLY A 34 -8.47 3.06 -17.57
C GLY A 34 -9.25 2.99 -16.25
N ARG A 35 -8.58 2.79 -15.13
CA ARG A 35 -9.19 2.72 -13.79
C ARG A 35 -8.66 3.84 -12.89
N PRO A 36 -9.51 4.55 -12.09
CA PRO A 36 -9.06 5.58 -11.15
C PRO A 36 -7.97 5.05 -10.21
N LEU A 37 -6.90 5.84 -10.01
CA LEU A 37 -5.75 5.48 -9.18
C LEU A 37 -6.17 5.04 -7.76
N ILE A 38 -7.07 5.79 -7.11
CA ILE A 38 -7.55 5.48 -5.76
C ILE A 38 -8.19 4.08 -5.62
N CYS A 39 -8.75 3.53 -6.72
CA CYS A 39 -9.36 2.22 -6.68
C CYS A 39 -8.36 1.09 -6.40
N TYR A 40 -7.10 1.25 -6.81
CA TYR A 40 -6.05 0.28 -6.50
C TYR A 40 -5.74 0.26 -5.01
N THR A 41 -5.66 1.44 -4.39
CA THR A 41 -5.50 1.57 -2.94
C THR A 41 -6.67 0.94 -2.18
N ILE A 42 -7.91 1.27 -2.56
CA ILE A 42 -9.12 0.74 -1.93
C ILE A 42 -9.16 -0.80 -2.01
N ASP A 43 -8.82 -1.38 -3.16
CA ASP A 43 -8.77 -2.84 -3.31
C ASP A 43 -7.73 -3.49 -2.39
N ALA A 44 -6.53 -2.89 -2.29
CA ALA A 44 -5.48 -3.39 -1.42
C ALA A 44 -5.90 -3.37 0.05
N LEU A 45 -6.59 -2.30 0.48
CA LEU A 45 -7.14 -2.21 1.84
C LEU A 45 -8.17 -3.30 2.12
N ILE A 46 -9.10 -3.53 1.18
CA ILE A 46 -10.12 -4.58 1.30
C ILE A 46 -9.46 -5.97 1.41
N HIS A 47 -8.45 -6.21 0.58
CA HIS A 47 -7.73 -7.48 0.56
C HIS A 47 -7.01 -7.77 1.89
N ALA A 48 -6.42 -6.73 2.47
CA ALA A 48 -5.77 -6.79 3.78
C ALA A 48 -6.74 -6.90 4.97
N GLY A 49 -8.05 -6.82 4.72
CA GLY A 49 -9.07 -6.96 5.76
C GLY A 49 -9.42 -5.67 6.49
N ILE A 50 -9.00 -4.50 5.99
CA ILE A 50 -9.39 -3.19 6.52
C ILE A 50 -10.91 -3.04 6.42
N LYS A 51 -11.54 -2.50 7.47
CA LYS A 51 -12.98 -2.31 7.58
C LYS A 51 -13.40 -0.85 7.56
N LYS A 52 -12.56 0.04 8.07
CA LYS A 52 -12.81 1.48 8.14
C LYS A 52 -11.67 2.25 7.49
N ALA A 53 -12.00 3.22 6.63
CA ALA A 53 -11.01 4.07 5.99
C ALA A 53 -11.37 5.56 6.18
N SER A 54 -10.43 6.32 6.78
CA SER A 54 -10.52 7.77 6.92
C SER A 54 -9.80 8.43 5.74
N PHE A 55 -10.56 9.13 4.90
CA PHE A 55 -10.07 9.86 3.74
C PHE A 55 -9.83 11.32 4.14
N ILE A 56 -8.57 11.75 4.18
CA ILE A 56 -8.22 13.12 4.53
C ILE A 56 -8.23 13.96 3.25
N VAL A 57 -9.23 14.80 3.12
CA VAL A 57 -9.47 15.63 1.94
C VAL A 57 -9.11 17.08 2.21
N GLY A 58 -8.85 17.87 1.19
CA GLY A 58 -8.50 19.30 1.31
C GLY A 58 -8.81 20.06 0.04
N TYR A 59 -7.92 20.02 -0.96
CA TYR A 59 -8.19 20.65 -2.25
C TYR A 59 -9.48 20.14 -2.87
N GLN A 60 -10.42 21.05 -3.18
CA GLN A 60 -11.75 20.71 -3.71
C GLN A 60 -12.49 19.64 -2.91
N SER A 61 -12.45 19.72 -1.57
CA SER A 61 -12.93 18.69 -0.65
C SER A 61 -14.33 18.17 -0.98
N ALA A 62 -15.29 19.03 -1.25
CA ALA A 62 -16.68 18.63 -1.57
C ALA A 62 -16.76 17.75 -2.83
N ARG A 63 -16.07 18.13 -3.93
CA ARG A 63 -16.01 17.34 -5.17
C ARG A 63 -15.26 16.02 -4.95
N MET A 64 -14.18 16.06 -4.20
CA MET A 64 -13.39 14.88 -3.87
C MET A 64 -14.25 13.86 -3.11
N ILE A 65 -14.97 14.29 -2.09
CA ILE A 65 -15.85 13.43 -1.28
C ILE A 65 -16.94 12.81 -2.17
N GLU A 66 -17.62 13.62 -2.98
CA GLU A 66 -18.70 13.13 -3.85
C GLU A 66 -18.19 12.06 -4.82
N ALA A 67 -17.06 12.33 -5.47
CA ALA A 67 -16.48 11.42 -6.44
C ALA A 67 -15.96 10.11 -5.80
N VAL A 68 -15.28 10.18 -4.65
CA VAL A 68 -14.75 9.00 -3.98
C VAL A 68 -15.86 8.12 -3.43
N LYS A 69 -16.93 8.70 -2.87
CA LYS A 69 -18.10 7.94 -2.36
C LYS A 69 -18.66 6.97 -3.38
N GLN A 70 -18.66 7.32 -4.67
CA GLN A 70 -19.19 6.47 -5.73
C GLN A 70 -18.31 5.25 -6.03
N LEU A 71 -17.03 5.28 -5.60
CA LEU A 71 -16.06 4.22 -5.86
C LEU A 71 -15.85 3.27 -4.69
N ILE A 72 -16.32 3.62 -3.49
CA ILE A 72 -16.09 2.82 -2.28
C ILE A 72 -17.09 1.67 -2.22
N PRO A 73 -16.62 0.41 -2.23
CA PRO A 73 -17.50 -0.74 -2.03
C PRO A 73 -18.03 -0.80 -0.59
N SER A 74 -19.18 -1.44 -0.41
CA SER A 74 -19.82 -1.63 0.90
C SER A 74 -18.99 -2.40 1.94
N LYS A 75 -17.86 -2.97 1.53
CA LYS A 75 -16.91 -3.67 2.42
C LYS A 75 -16.08 -2.74 3.31
N ILE A 76 -16.00 -1.46 2.97
CA ILE A 76 -15.28 -0.42 3.73
C ILE A 76 -16.27 0.63 4.21
N GLU A 77 -16.23 0.93 5.50
CA GLU A 77 -16.91 2.08 6.10
C GLU A 77 -16.05 3.33 5.87
N PRO A 78 -16.49 4.30 5.05
CA PRO A 78 -15.73 5.51 4.79
C PRO A 78 -16.00 6.58 5.85
N CYS A 79 -14.94 7.25 6.29
CA CYS A 79 -14.98 8.48 7.05
C CYS A 79 -14.25 9.58 6.25
N PHE A 80 -14.87 10.74 6.04
CA PHE A 80 -14.24 11.86 5.34
C PHE A 80 -13.90 12.96 6.33
N ILE A 81 -12.63 13.38 6.36
CA ILE A 81 -12.11 14.39 7.27
C ILE A 81 -11.50 15.50 6.44
N GLU A 82 -11.99 16.73 6.61
CA GLU A 82 -11.49 17.89 5.87
C GLU A 82 -10.29 18.51 6.58
N ASN A 83 -9.17 18.60 5.87
CA ASN A 83 -8.04 19.44 6.26
C ASN A 83 -8.16 20.81 5.59
N ARG A 84 -8.54 21.83 6.35
CA ARG A 84 -8.64 23.21 5.87
C ARG A 84 -7.28 23.84 5.60
N ASP A 85 -6.24 23.33 6.23
CA ASP A 85 -4.84 23.75 6.08
C ASP A 85 -4.09 22.87 5.05
N TRP A 86 -4.77 22.41 4.01
CA TRP A 86 -4.25 21.44 3.04
C TRP A 86 -3.01 21.91 2.26
N GLN A 87 -2.72 23.23 2.23
CA GLN A 87 -1.49 23.77 1.66
C GLN A 87 -0.25 23.51 2.50
N LYS A 88 -0.43 23.17 3.80
CA LYS A 88 0.65 22.76 4.68
C LYS A 88 1.13 21.34 4.38
N GLN A 89 2.19 20.94 5.04
CA GLN A 89 2.79 19.63 4.84
C GLN A 89 1.87 18.48 5.32
N ASN A 90 2.12 17.29 4.83
CA ASN A 90 1.25 16.12 5.01
C ASN A 90 1.09 15.64 6.47
N GLY A 91 2.00 15.98 7.37
CA GLY A 91 1.84 15.73 8.81
C GLY A 91 0.64 16.48 9.40
N VAL A 92 0.39 17.73 8.93
CA VAL A 92 -0.82 18.48 9.32
C VAL A 92 -2.08 17.80 8.82
N SER A 93 -2.04 17.23 7.61
CA SER A 93 -3.17 16.43 7.10
C SER A 93 -3.43 15.21 7.98
N LEU A 94 -2.40 14.49 8.39
CA LEU A 94 -2.57 13.32 9.27
C LEU A 94 -3.13 13.71 10.64
N LEU A 95 -2.70 14.83 11.21
CA LEU A 95 -3.19 15.33 12.50
C LEU A 95 -4.69 15.59 12.54
N THR A 96 -5.34 15.87 11.40
CA THR A 96 -6.81 16.04 11.38
C THR A 96 -7.56 14.76 11.75
N ALA A 97 -6.92 13.59 11.63
CA ALA A 97 -7.52 12.30 11.99
C ALA A 97 -7.39 11.96 13.49
N ALA A 98 -6.63 12.72 14.28
CA ALA A 98 -6.27 12.36 15.65
C ALA A 98 -7.47 12.05 16.58
N SER A 99 -8.57 12.78 16.42
CA SER A 99 -9.79 12.56 17.21
C SER A 99 -10.64 11.37 16.75
N GLN A 100 -10.39 10.84 15.56
CA GLN A 100 -11.19 9.79 14.93
C GLN A 100 -10.50 8.42 14.95
N VAL A 101 -9.16 8.40 15.10
CA VAL A 101 -8.33 7.21 14.99
C VAL A 101 -7.60 6.98 16.30
N THR A 102 -8.09 6.01 17.09
CA THR A 102 -7.60 5.72 18.45
C THR A 102 -6.93 4.36 18.57
N SER A 103 -6.89 3.59 17.47
CA SER A 103 -6.25 2.28 17.39
C SER A 103 -5.10 2.32 16.37
N PRO A 104 -4.17 1.36 16.39
CA PRO A 104 -3.17 1.25 15.32
C PRO A 104 -3.84 1.14 13.94
N PHE A 105 -3.31 1.85 12.96
CA PHE A 105 -3.91 2.00 11.65
C PHE A 105 -2.90 1.94 10.51
N LEU A 106 -3.36 1.51 9.35
CA LEU A 106 -2.60 1.62 8.11
C LEU A 106 -2.67 3.07 7.60
N LEU A 107 -1.53 3.65 7.27
CA LEU A 107 -1.43 4.96 6.63
C LEU A 107 -0.88 4.80 5.22
N THR A 108 -1.51 5.44 4.25
CA THR A 108 -1.02 5.52 2.88
C THR A 108 -1.41 6.83 2.20
N MET A 109 -0.84 7.07 1.02
CA MET A 109 -1.14 8.22 0.18
C MET A 109 -2.05 7.79 -0.98
N SER A 110 -2.89 8.71 -1.47
CA SER A 110 -3.82 8.44 -2.58
C SER A 110 -3.19 8.41 -3.96
N ASP A 111 -1.91 8.73 -4.06
CA ASP A 111 -1.14 8.85 -5.29
C ASP A 111 -0.11 7.72 -5.48
N HIS A 112 -0.19 6.69 -4.66
CA HIS A 112 0.71 5.54 -4.72
C HIS A 112 0.02 4.33 -5.34
N LEU A 113 0.74 3.67 -6.25
CA LEU A 113 0.46 2.32 -6.72
C LEU A 113 1.41 1.34 -6.05
N PHE A 114 0.92 0.21 -5.60
CA PHE A 114 1.75 -0.78 -4.92
C PHE A 114 1.15 -2.18 -4.99
N ASP A 115 2.00 -3.18 -4.87
CA ASP A 115 1.58 -4.58 -4.75
C ASP A 115 0.82 -4.78 -3.42
N GLN A 116 -0.32 -5.45 -3.46
CA GLN A 116 -1.14 -5.75 -2.27
C GLN A 116 -0.34 -6.48 -1.18
N SER A 117 0.63 -7.29 -1.59
CA SER A 117 1.52 -8.02 -0.69
C SER A 117 2.30 -7.13 0.29
N ILE A 118 2.48 -5.83 -0.01
CA ILE A 118 3.14 -4.89 0.91
C ILE A 118 2.24 -4.64 2.12
N VAL A 119 0.94 -4.44 1.90
CA VAL A 119 -0.02 -4.24 3.00
C VAL A 119 -0.16 -5.52 3.84
N GLU A 120 -0.25 -6.67 3.18
CA GLU A 120 -0.30 -7.98 3.84
C GLU A 120 0.95 -8.21 4.71
N LEU A 121 2.13 -7.85 4.18
CA LEU A 121 3.41 -7.92 4.90
C LEU A 121 3.41 -7.04 6.15
N LEU A 122 3.01 -5.76 6.01
CA LEU A 122 2.93 -4.83 7.12
C LEU A 122 1.98 -5.33 8.22
N VAL A 123 0.79 -5.81 7.85
CA VAL A 123 -0.22 -6.32 8.80
C VAL A 123 0.26 -7.59 9.50
N ARG A 124 0.92 -8.49 8.76
CA ARG A 124 1.43 -9.76 9.31
C ARG A 124 2.57 -9.54 10.31
N ASP A 125 3.49 -8.64 9.97
CA ASP A 125 4.75 -8.43 10.70
C ASP A 125 4.70 -7.24 11.65
N VAL A 126 3.49 -6.70 11.95
CA VAL A 126 3.31 -5.48 12.75
C VAL A 126 3.84 -5.61 14.18
N VAL A 127 4.50 -4.55 14.63
CA VAL A 127 4.82 -4.29 16.05
C VAL A 127 3.98 -3.09 16.48
N LEU A 128 2.97 -3.34 17.33
CA LEU A 128 1.85 -2.41 17.56
C LEU A 128 2.21 -1.12 18.29
N ASP A 129 3.27 -1.13 19.10
CA ASP A 129 3.79 0.01 19.86
C ASP A 129 4.90 0.76 19.11
N GLN A 130 5.15 0.39 17.85
CA GLN A 130 6.11 1.03 16.98
C GLN A 130 5.45 1.50 15.68
N LEU A 131 6.01 2.55 15.11
CA LEU A 131 5.76 2.93 13.73
C LEU A 131 6.44 1.92 12.81
N ASN A 132 5.68 1.20 11.98
CA ASN A 132 6.19 0.25 11.01
C ASN A 132 6.16 0.91 9.64
N VAL A 133 7.31 1.11 9.02
CA VAL A 133 7.48 1.79 7.72
C VAL A 133 7.87 0.76 6.68
N ALA A 134 7.08 0.61 5.62
CA ALA A 134 7.47 -0.18 4.46
C ALA A 134 8.58 0.55 3.69
N ILE A 135 9.72 -0.13 3.51
CA ILE A 135 10.89 0.44 2.84
C ILE A 135 11.30 -0.41 1.64
N ASP A 136 11.84 0.24 0.62
CA ASP A 136 12.42 -0.42 -0.56
C ASP A 136 13.94 -0.27 -0.57
N ARG A 137 14.66 -1.40 -0.62
CA ARG A 137 16.14 -1.44 -0.73
C ARG A 137 16.65 -1.55 -2.15
N LYS A 138 15.77 -1.68 -3.13
CA LYS A 138 16.11 -1.79 -4.55
C LYS A 138 16.40 -0.41 -5.15
N LEU A 139 17.40 0.30 -4.63
CA LEU A 139 17.71 1.69 -4.96
C LEU A 139 17.86 1.95 -6.46
N ASP A 140 18.47 1.01 -7.19
CA ASP A 140 18.66 1.12 -8.66
C ASP A 140 17.35 1.04 -9.47
N SER A 141 16.24 0.61 -8.85
CA SER A 141 14.93 0.50 -9.49
C SER A 141 14.01 1.71 -9.24
N ILE A 142 14.38 2.57 -8.32
CA ILE A 142 13.60 3.77 -7.98
C ILE A 142 13.73 4.80 -9.10
N PHE A 143 12.60 5.31 -9.58
CA PHE A 143 12.61 6.20 -10.74
C PHE A 143 13.14 7.61 -10.41
N ASP A 144 12.69 8.21 -9.33
CA ASP A 144 13.06 9.56 -8.91
C ASP A 144 13.68 9.54 -7.51
N VAL A 145 14.91 9.01 -7.44
CA VAL A 145 15.64 8.90 -6.17
C VAL A 145 15.92 10.27 -5.56
N ASP A 146 16.07 11.31 -6.38
CA ASP A 146 16.39 12.66 -5.89
C ASP A 146 15.23 13.24 -5.09
N ASP A 147 13.98 13.06 -5.54
CA ASP A 147 12.78 13.53 -4.82
C ASP A 147 12.27 12.50 -3.77
N ALA A 148 12.78 11.28 -3.79
CA ALA A 148 12.34 10.21 -2.90
C ALA A 148 12.72 10.45 -1.44
N MET A 149 11.89 9.96 -0.51
CA MET A 149 12.15 10.02 0.92
C MET A 149 13.14 8.91 1.32
N LYS A 150 14.39 9.29 1.53
CA LYS A 150 15.51 8.40 1.85
C LYS A 150 15.47 7.97 3.30
N VAL A 151 15.85 6.72 3.56
CA VAL A 151 15.84 6.10 4.90
C VAL A 151 17.21 5.50 5.18
N GLN A 152 17.75 5.75 6.36
CA GLN A 152 18.92 5.06 6.91
C GLN A 152 18.48 4.10 8.01
N THR A 153 18.85 2.83 7.89
CA THR A 153 18.45 1.80 8.85
C THR A 153 19.64 1.14 9.55
N ARG A 154 19.40 0.56 10.71
CA ARG A 154 20.32 -0.36 11.40
C ARG A 154 19.52 -1.40 12.17
N SER A 155 19.81 -2.69 11.96
CA SER A 155 19.17 -3.80 12.68
C SER A 155 17.63 -3.73 12.68
N GLY A 156 17.04 -3.35 11.54
CA GLY A 156 15.58 -3.24 11.39
C GLY A 156 14.95 -1.98 12.00
N GLN A 157 15.74 -1.09 12.60
CA GLN A 157 15.27 0.21 13.11
C GLN A 157 15.61 1.33 12.13
N ILE A 158 14.74 2.32 12.03
CA ILE A 158 15.00 3.55 11.29
C ILE A 158 15.86 4.46 12.17
N LEU A 159 17.01 4.88 11.65
CA LEU A 159 17.87 5.84 12.31
C LEU A 159 17.61 7.26 11.85
N LYS A 160 17.38 7.43 10.53
CA LYS A 160 17.15 8.73 9.90
C LYS A 160 16.19 8.58 8.70
N ILE A 161 15.43 9.65 8.45
CA ILE A 161 14.58 9.76 7.26
C ILE A 161 14.60 11.21 6.77
N GLY A 162 14.69 11.41 5.46
CA GLY A 162 14.69 12.74 4.84
C GLY A 162 15.05 12.71 3.36
N LYS A 163 14.62 13.73 2.60
CA LYS A 163 14.94 13.84 1.16
C LYS A 163 16.44 14.05 0.91
N ASP A 164 17.07 14.91 1.70
CA ASP A 164 18.48 15.30 1.53
C ASP A 164 19.45 14.43 2.35
N LEU A 165 19.05 13.19 2.64
CA LEU A 165 19.90 12.32 3.45
C LEU A 165 21.08 11.80 2.62
N PRO A 166 22.35 12.13 2.98
CA PRO A 166 23.52 11.78 2.16
C PRO A 166 23.92 10.30 2.27
N VAL A 167 23.50 9.64 3.37
CA VAL A 167 23.76 8.21 3.61
C VAL A 167 22.43 7.55 3.92
N TYR A 168 22.02 6.64 3.04
CA TYR A 168 20.78 5.89 3.14
C TYR A 168 20.97 4.50 2.54
N ASP A 169 20.10 3.58 2.90
CA ASP A 169 20.12 2.18 2.45
C ASP A 169 18.72 1.70 1.99
N ALA A 170 17.74 2.59 2.03
CA ALA A 170 16.36 2.32 1.57
C ALA A 170 15.60 3.61 1.24
N ILE A 171 14.46 3.44 0.59
CA ILE A 171 13.47 4.50 0.31
C ILE A 171 12.17 4.15 1.04
N ASP A 172 11.51 5.16 1.62
CA ASP A 172 10.15 5.07 2.15
C ASP A 172 9.14 4.91 1.01
N THR A 173 8.29 3.93 1.11
CA THR A 173 7.29 3.60 0.07
C THR A 173 5.95 4.31 0.25
N GLY A 174 5.80 5.16 1.26
CA GLY A 174 4.54 5.81 1.59
C GLY A 174 3.48 4.92 2.24
N LEU A 175 3.88 3.70 2.70
CA LEU A 175 3.00 2.78 3.42
C LEU A 175 3.51 2.53 4.84
N PHE A 176 2.60 2.69 5.81
CA PHE A 176 2.95 2.60 7.24
C PHE A 176 1.87 1.85 8.02
N ILE A 177 2.24 1.20 9.13
CA ILE A 177 1.31 1.00 10.24
C ILE A 177 1.76 1.87 11.39
N CYS A 178 0.87 2.78 11.77
CA CYS A 178 1.10 3.79 12.78
C CYS A 178 0.42 3.40 14.10
N PRO A 179 1.11 3.46 15.24
CA PRO A 179 0.45 3.53 16.53
C PRO A 179 -0.21 4.91 16.70
N PRO A 180 -1.28 5.04 17.52
CA PRO A 180 -1.92 6.33 17.78
C PRO A 180 -0.97 7.41 18.32
N ASP A 181 0.09 7.03 18.99
CA ASP A 181 1.12 7.94 19.52
C ASP A 181 1.73 8.85 18.43
N ILE A 182 1.66 8.45 17.15
CA ILE A 182 2.17 9.26 16.03
C ILE A 182 1.61 10.69 16.06
N PHE A 183 0.37 10.86 16.50
CA PHE A 183 -0.25 12.18 16.59
C PHE A 183 0.46 13.10 17.60
N ASP A 184 0.86 12.57 18.74
CA ASP A 184 1.61 13.33 19.75
C ASP A 184 3.00 13.71 19.24
N TYR A 185 3.65 12.80 18.50
CA TYR A 185 4.95 13.07 17.88
C TYR A 185 4.85 14.16 16.81
N LEU A 186 3.81 14.14 15.99
CA LEU A 186 3.55 15.18 14.98
C LEU A 186 3.24 16.52 15.65
N GLU A 187 2.39 16.55 16.69
CA GLU A 187 2.10 17.78 17.44
C GLU A 187 3.37 18.41 18.02
N ARG A 188 4.24 17.61 18.63
CA ARG A 188 5.53 18.09 19.19
C ARG A 188 6.52 18.51 18.10
N ALA A 189 6.44 17.91 16.91
CA ALA A 189 7.31 18.22 15.78
C ALA A 189 6.95 19.51 15.04
N LYS A 190 5.72 20.04 15.20
CA LYS A 190 5.29 21.29 14.54
C LYS A 190 6.26 22.46 14.76
N ARG A 191 6.50 23.20 13.70
CA ARG A 191 7.21 24.48 13.72
C ARG A 191 6.39 25.52 12.98
N GLY A 192 6.02 26.60 13.63
CA GLY A 192 5.15 27.62 13.04
C GLY A 192 3.75 27.10 12.63
N GLY A 193 3.25 26.05 13.29
CA GLY A 193 1.96 25.44 12.98
C GLY A 193 1.99 24.48 11.77
N ASP A 194 3.18 24.05 11.30
CA ASP A 194 3.38 23.13 10.17
C ASP A 194 4.32 21.98 10.54
N CYS A 195 4.10 20.79 9.95
CA CYS A 195 4.99 19.62 10.04
C CYS A 195 4.74 18.66 8.88
N SER A 196 5.80 17.97 8.46
CA SER A 196 5.69 16.81 7.56
C SER A 196 5.46 15.52 8.33
N LEU A 197 4.98 14.48 7.64
CA LEU A 197 4.95 13.13 8.20
C LEU A 197 6.36 12.67 8.61
N ALA A 198 7.36 12.99 7.78
CA ALA A 198 8.75 12.67 8.07
C ALA A 198 9.26 13.31 9.36
N ASP A 199 8.72 14.46 9.82
CA ASP A 199 9.06 15.03 11.13
C ASP A 199 8.59 14.14 12.28
N GLY A 200 7.38 13.61 12.19
CA GLY A 200 6.86 12.63 13.14
C GLY A 200 7.69 11.34 13.15
N VAL A 201 7.99 10.81 11.95
CA VAL A 201 8.84 9.61 11.80
C VAL A 201 10.22 9.82 12.43
N ARG A 202 10.88 10.98 12.17
CA ARG A 202 12.17 11.33 12.78
C ARG A 202 12.10 11.37 14.31
N SER A 203 11.03 11.96 14.81
CA SER A 203 10.84 12.08 16.25
C SER A 203 10.67 10.70 16.90
N MET A 204 9.86 9.81 16.32
CA MET A 204 9.73 8.42 16.78
C MET A 204 11.02 7.62 16.61
N ALA A 205 11.73 7.79 15.51
CA ALA A 205 13.01 7.12 15.26
C ALA A 205 14.08 7.50 16.29
N SER A 206 14.13 8.77 16.73
CA SER A 206 15.05 9.22 17.77
C SER A 206 14.84 8.56 19.15
N GLU A 207 13.65 8.03 19.39
CA GLU A 207 13.27 7.25 20.57
C GLU A 207 13.29 5.72 20.35
N GLY A 208 13.79 5.26 19.19
CA GLY A 208 13.82 3.83 18.84
C GLY A 208 12.44 3.22 18.57
N LYS A 209 11.46 4.05 18.25
CA LYS A 209 10.05 3.64 18.01
C LYS A 209 9.67 3.60 16.54
N ALA A 210 10.62 3.61 15.61
CA ALA A 210 10.38 3.50 14.19
C ALA A 210 11.12 2.31 13.58
N ARG A 211 10.36 1.35 13.08
CA ARG A 211 10.83 0.09 12.52
C ARG A 211 10.73 0.10 11.00
N ALA A 212 11.74 -0.43 10.34
CA ALA A 212 11.76 -0.66 8.90
C ALA A 212 11.25 -2.07 8.56
N VAL A 213 10.33 -2.16 7.62
CA VAL A 213 9.80 -3.41 7.06
C VAL A 213 10.18 -3.46 5.58
N ASP A 214 11.14 -4.30 5.21
CA ASP A 214 11.63 -4.42 3.84
C ASP A 214 10.59 -5.11 2.95
N ILE A 215 10.17 -4.45 1.86
CA ILE A 215 9.19 -4.98 0.92
C ILE A 215 9.74 -6.08 0.00
N GLY A 216 11.04 -6.36 0.02
CA GLY A 216 11.69 -7.37 -0.80
C GLY A 216 11.46 -7.13 -2.29
N ASN A 217 10.89 -8.12 -3.01
CA ASN A 217 10.64 -8.04 -4.45
C ASN A 217 9.32 -7.35 -4.82
N ALA A 218 8.52 -6.93 -3.84
CA ALA A 218 7.28 -6.20 -4.12
C ALA A 218 7.57 -4.86 -4.80
N TRP A 219 6.59 -4.38 -5.55
CA TRP A 219 6.72 -3.15 -6.33
C TRP A 219 5.78 -2.07 -5.80
N TRP A 220 6.22 -0.84 -5.95
CA TRP A 220 5.46 0.36 -5.69
C TRP A 220 5.92 1.49 -6.61
N GLN A 221 5.09 2.52 -6.78
CA GLN A 221 5.39 3.74 -7.54
C GLN A 221 4.42 4.84 -7.10
N ASP A 222 4.92 6.02 -6.80
CA ASP A 222 4.13 7.24 -6.70
C ASP A 222 3.84 7.81 -8.09
N ILE A 223 2.74 8.53 -8.22
CA ILE A 223 2.27 9.11 -9.48
C ILE A 223 2.21 10.62 -9.35
N ASP A 224 3.35 11.26 -9.60
CA ASP A 224 3.49 12.72 -9.46
C ASP A 224 3.62 13.45 -10.79
N THR A 225 4.10 12.76 -11.83
CA THR A 225 4.30 13.33 -13.16
C THR A 225 3.69 12.42 -14.24
N PRO A 226 3.47 12.95 -15.48
CA PRO A 226 3.04 12.12 -16.60
C PRO A 226 4.01 10.97 -16.92
N GLU A 227 5.31 11.18 -16.71
CA GLU A 227 6.35 10.16 -16.93
C GLU A 227 6.23 9.02 -15.92
N MET A 228 6.00 9.34 -14.64
CA MET A 228 5.74 8.37 -13.57
C MET A 228 4.48 7.55 -13.89
N LEU A 229 3.41 8.20 -14.37
CA LEU A 229 2.18 7.53 -14.78
C LEU A 229 2.45 6.53 -15.92
N ALA A 230 3.11 6.94 -17.01
CA ALA A 230 3.42 6.08 -18.15
C ALA A 230 4.27 4.87 -17.74
N ARG A 231 5.26 5.08 -16.86
CA ARG A 231 6.11 4.03 -16.30
C ARG A 231 5.30 3.06 -15.46
N ALA A 232 4.45 3.56 -14.55
CA ALA A 232 3.59 2.75 -13.70
C ALA A 232 2.64 1.87 -14.53
N GLU A 233 2.01 2.41 -15.56
CA GLU A 233 1.17 1.63 -16.48
C GLU A 233 1.93 0.51 -17.18
N THR A 234 3.15 0.80 -17.64
CA THR A 234 4.02 -0.19 -18.29
C THR A 234 4.35 -1.34 -17.32
N GLN A 235 4.75 -1.01 -16.10
CA GLN A 235 5.06 -2.00 -15.07
C GLN A 235 3.83 -2.82 -14.69
N LEU A 236 2.68 -2.17 -14.50
CA LEU A 236 1.44 -2.86 -14.15
C LEU A 236 0.98 -3.83 -15.25
N ARG A 237 1.04 -3.43 -16.53
CA ARG A 237 0.76 -4.32 -17.68
C ARG A 237 1.64 -5.55 -17.67
N SER A 238 2.94 -5.38 -17.45
CA SER A 238 3.89 -6.50 -17.44
C SER A 238 3.64 -7.50 -16.30
N ARG A 239 3.18 -7.01 -15.15
CA ARG A 239 2.82 -7.83 -13.98
C ARG A 239 1.54 -8.61 -14.23
N LEU A 240 0.49 -7.96 -14.72
CA LEU A 240 -0.78 -8.61 -15.07
C LEU A 240 -0.57 -9.72 -16.13
N THR A 241 0.33 -9.52 -17.07
CA THR A 241 0.67 -10.54 -18.07
C THR A 241 1.38 -11.74 -17.43
N ARG A 242 2.33 -11.51 -16.51
CA ARG A 242 3.02 -12.59 -15.78
C ARG A 242 2.06 -13.41 -14.92
N ASP A 243 1.17 -12.77 -14.19
CA ASP A 243 0.18 -13.45 -13.35
C ASP A 243 -0.77 -14.30 -14.18
N ASN A 244 -1.20 -13.82 -15.34
CA ASN A 244 -2.01 -14.58 -16.30
C ASN A 244 -1.26 -15.81 -16.83
N ILE A 245 0.04 -15.69 -17.14
CA ILE A 245 0.87 -16.82 -17.57
C ILE A 245 1.03 -17.85 -16.46
N VAL A 246 1.26 -17.42 -15.21
CA VAL A 246 1.39 -18.32 -14.05
C VAL A 246 0.08 -19.07 -13.81
N ILE A 247 -1.07 -18.38 -13.87
CA ILE A 247 -2.40 -19.01 -13.71
C ILE A 247 -2.67 -20.00 -14.84
N ALA A 248 -2.32 -19.70 -16.09
CA ALA A 248 -2.47 -20.61 -17.22
C ALA A 248 -1.61 -21.86 -17.06
N ASN A 249 -0.35 -21.72 -16.64
CA ASN A 249 0.56 -22.85 -16.42
C ASN A 249 0.11 -23.73 -15.26
N THR A 250 -0.36 -23.17 -14.16
CA THR A 250 -0.87 -23.92 -13.00
C THR A 250 -2.16 -24.69 -13.32
N ARG A 251 -3.01 -24.18 -14.22
CA ARG A 251 -4.19 -24.90 -14.71
C ARG A 251 -3.81 -26.04 -15.64
N SER A 252 -2.83 -25.84 -16.53
CA SER A 252 -2.30 -26.90 -17.41
C SER A 252 -1.67 -28.05 -16.63
N ASP A 253 -0.89 -27.76 -15.58
CA ASP A 253 -0.26 -28.77 -14.72
C ASP A 253 -1.29 -29.59 -13.91
N ARG A 254 -2.36 -28.96 -13.45
CA ARG A 254 -3.46 -29.66 -12.77
C ARG A 254 -4.24 -30.56 -13.74
N GLY A 255 -4.48 -30.11 -14.97
CA GLY A 255 -5.10 -30.91 -16.02
C GLY A 255 -4.28 -32.15 -16.36
N ASN A 256 -2.97 -32.00 -16.57
CA ASN A 256 -2.06 -33.11 -16.85
C ASN A 256 -1.92 -34.12 -15.71
N ARG A 257 -1.97 -33.67 -14.44
CA ARG A 257 -1.96 -34.57 -13.27
C ARG A 257 -3.26 -35.36 -13.15
N ALA A 258 -4.41 -34.75 -13.42
CA ALA A 258 -5.71 -35.43 -13.39
C ALA A 258 -5.82 -36.52 -14.50
N GLU A 259 -5.36 -36.22 -15.74
CA GLU A 259 -5.32 -37.19 -16.83
C GLU A 259 -4.37 -38.38 -16.55
N ASN A 260 -3.19 -38.10 -15.97
CA ASN A 260 -2.25 -39.17 -15.59
C ASN A 260 -2.75 -40.04 -14.44
N GLN A 261 -3.53 -39.51 -13.50
CA GLN A 261 -4.18 -40.31 -12.45
C GLN A 261 -5.32 -41.17 -13.03
N ALA A 262 -6.12 -40.62 -13.97
CA ALA A 262 -7.18 -41.38 -14.64
C ALA A 262 -6.61 -42.55 -15.47
N ARG A 263 -5.47 -42.33 -16.17
CA ARG A 263 -4.80 -43.39 -16.93
C ARG A 263 -4.19 -44.49 -16.04
N ARG A 264 -3.71 -44.17 -14.82
CA ARG A 264 -3.20 -45.19 -13.85
C ARG A 264 -4.30 -45.95 -13.15
N GLY A 265 -5.49 -45.40 -13.00
CA GLY A 265 -6.65 -46.08 -12.39
C GLY A 265 -7.25 -47.16 -13.29
N ASN A 266 -7.08 -47.06 -14.64
CA ASN A 266 -7.64 -48.00 -15.61
C ASN A 266 -6.77 -49.25 -15.90
N ASN A 267 -5.56 -49.32 -15.33
CA ASN A 267 -4.61 -50.46 -15.52
C ASN A 267 -4.51 -51.37 -14.28
N ARG A 268 -5.62 -51.65 -13.59
CA ARG A 268 -5.65 -52.75 -12.62
C ARG A 268 -5.84 -54.06 -13.35
N PRO A 269 -4.96 -55.07 -13.19
CA PRO A 269 -5.16 -56.42 -13.75
C PRO A 269 -6.43 -57.04 -13.15
N LYS A 270 -7.29 -57.58 -14.01
CA LYS A 270 -8.41 -58.41 -13.58
C LYS A 270 -7.87 -59.61 -12.79
N MET A 271 -8.19 -59.72 -11.52
CA MET A 271 -7.99 -60.92 -10.73
C MET A 271 -8.85 -62.03 -11.37
N GLN A 272 -8.20 -63.11 -11.77
CA GLN A 272 -8.87 -64.36 -12.12
C GLN A 272 -9.42 -65.01 -10.87
N ASP A 273 -10.71 -65.36 -10.88
CA ASP A 273 -11.35 -66.16 -9.87
C ASP A 273 -10.76 -67.59 -9.83
N PRO A 274 -10.45 -68.13 -8.67
CA PRO A 274 -10.04 -69.52 -8.55
C PRO A 274 -11.25 -70.41 -8.38
N LEU A 275 -11.42 -71.34 -9.36
CA LEU A 275 -11.87 -72.70 -9.25
C LEU A 275 -13.13 -73.05 -8.43
N SER A 276 -14.13 -73.56 -9.12
CA SER A 276 -15.21 -74.43 -8.60
C SER A 276 -14.66 -75.75 -8.11
N PRO A 277 -15.25 -76.39 -7.08
CA PRO A 277 -14.83 -77.70 -6.59
C PRO A 277 -15.35 -78.85 -7.47
N ILE A 278 -14.53 -79.87 -7.61
CA ILE A 278 -14.89 -81.13 -8.13
C ILE A 278 -15.53 -81.94 -6.95
N GLU A 279 -16.69 -82.54 -7.23
CA GLU A 279 -17.42 -83.56 -6.45
C GLU A 279 -17.15 -83.68 -4.99
#